data_d8acffa81229305c001db182e9e68848
#
_entry.id   d8acffa81229305c001db182e9e68848
#
_cell.length_a   1.000
_cell.length_b   1.000
_cell.length_c   1.000
_cell.angle_alpha   90.00
_cell.angle_beta   90.00
_cell.angle_gamma   90.00
#
_symmetry.space_group_name_H-M   'P 1'
#
loop_
_entity.id
_entity.type
_entity.pdbx_description
1 polymer ?
#
loop_
_entity_poly.entity_id
_entity_poly.type
_entity_poly.pdbx_seq_one_letter_code
_entity_poly.pdbx_strand_id
1 'polypeptide(L)'
;MSEDLVVVRTSEGDRQFLEIRGVLDADRVEQLAHEGFEAICAGSSVEFRLGGVTSIDLTGALGLVALAREASDRDVLFRLDGYPVQLQVLLEEQGLWSLLTGEEEQGNG
;
A
#
# COMPACT_ATOMS: atom_id res chain seq x y z
N MET A 1 -1.44 11.96 -22.86
CA MET A 1 -2.40 11.80 -21.81
C MET A 1 -1.77 11.11 -20.64
N SER A 2 -1.95 11.65 -19.48
CA SER A 2 -1.42 11.00 -18.29
C SER A 2 -2.43 9.97 -17.79
N GLU A 3 -1.91 8.91 -17.21
CA GLU A 3 -2.75 7.92 -16.57
C GLU A 3 -3.16 8.42 -15.22
N ASP A 4 -4.35 8.10 -14.84
CA ASP A 4 -4.83 8.42 -13.50
C ASP A 4 -4.63 7.25 -12.58
N LEU A 5 -4.84 7.48 -11.31
CA LEU A 5 -4.89 6.43 -10.32
C LEU A 5 -6.34 6.02 -10.13
N VAL A 6 -6.59 4.74 -10.20
CA VAL A 6 -7.91 4.17 -9.95
C VAL A 6 -7.83 3.32 -8.71
N VAL A 7 -8.70 3.58 -7.74
CA VAL A 7 -8.78 2.81 -6.50
C VAL A 7 -10.19 2.26 -6.40
N VAL A 8 -10.31 0.93 -6.38
CA VAL A 8 -11.59 0.26 -6.21
C VAL A 8 -11.58 -0.44 -4.86
N ARG A 9 -12.50 -0.05 -4.01
CA ARG A 9 -12.59 -0.61 -2.66
C ARG A 9 -13.78 -1.54 -2.56
N THR A 10 -13.55 -2.74 -2.05
CA THR A 10 -14.59 -3.71 -1.78
C THR A 10 -14.40 -4.25 -0.38
N SER A 11 -15.41 -4.92 0.14
CA SER A 11 -15.32 -5.50 1.48
C SER A 11 -16.03 -6.82 1.53
N GLU A 12 -15.55 -7.69 2.44
CA GLU A 12 -16.22 -8.95 2.77
C GLU A 12 -16.20 -9.03 4.29
N GLY A 13 -17.35 -8.79 4.91
CA GLY A 13 -17.39 -8.68 6.36
C GLY A 13 -16.54 -7.51 6.80
N ASP A 14 -15.59 -7.76 7.69
CA ASP A 14 -14.68 -6.70 8.15
C ASP A 14 -13.32 -6.74 7.43
N ARG A 15 -13.24 -7.47 6.31
CA ARG A 15 -12.04 -7.50 5.47
C ARG A 15 -12.21 -6.49 4.35
N GLN A 16 -11.22 -5.64 4.18
CA GLN A 16 -11.25 -4.59 3.17
C GLN A 16 -10.24 -4.90 2.08
N PHE A 17 -10.62 -4.65 0.84
CA PHE A 17 -9.74 -4.89 -0.31
C PHE A 17 -9.68 -3.60 -1.13
N LEU A 18 -8.47 -3.20 -1.50
CA LEU A 18 -8.27 -2.06 -2.39
C LEU A 18 -7.49 -2.52 -3.60
N GLU A 19 -8.10 -2.40 -4.75
CA GLU A 19 -7.41 -2.66 -6.00
C GLU A 19 -6.95 -1.34 -6.58
N ILE A 20 -5.65 -1.21 -6.80
CA ILE A 20 -5.02 0.03 -7.22
C ILE A 20 -4.48 -0.18 -8.62
N ARG A 21 -4.83 0.73 -9.54
CA ARG A 21 -4.36 0.66 -10.91
C ARG A 21 -3.87 2.02 -11.37
N GLY A 22 -2.92 2.01 -12.28
CA GLY A 22 -2.43 3.21 -12.92
C GLY A 22 -1.19 3.76 -12.26
N VAL A 23 -1.10 5.07 -12.14
CA VAL A 23 0.11 5.75 -11.71
C VAL A 23 -0.02 6.16 -10.25
N LEU A 24 0.94 5.73 -9.44
CA LEU A 24 0.96 6.11 -8.02
C LEU A 24 2.20 6.97 -7.78
N ASP A 25 2.00 8.27 -7.78
CA ASP A 25 3.08 9.24 -7.67
C ASP A 25 2.68 10.35 -6.69
N ALA A 26 3.53 11.37 -6.60
CA ALA A 26 3.33 12.46 -5.65
C ALA A 26 2.01 13.19 -5.88
N ASP A 27 1.56 13.30 -7.13
CA ASP A 27 0.33 14.01 -7.42
C ASP A 27 -0.92 13.21 -7.05
N ARG A 28 -0.78 11.90 -6.92
CA ARG A 28 -1.94 11.01 -6.72
C ARG A 28 -1.93 10.29 -5.39
N VAL A 29 -0.85 10.46 -4.63
CA VAL A 29 -0.71 9.71 -3.37
C VAL A 29 -1.77 10.10 -2.35
N GLU A 30 -2.29 11.33 -2.41
CA GLU A 30 -3.33 11.74 -1.47
C GLU A 30 -4.61 10.96 -1.67
N GLN A 31 -4.93 10.65 -2.93
CA GLN A 31 -6.11 9.85 -3.21
C GLN A 31 -5.97 8.46 -2.59
N LEU A 32 -4.79 7.86 -2.76
CA LEU A 32 -4.53 6.56 -2.14
C LEU A 32 -4.61 6.66 -0.62
N ALA A 33 -4.01 7.70 -0.05
CA ALA A 33 -3.99 7.86 1.41
C ALA A 33 -5.41 7.98 1.96
N HIS A 34 -6.26 8.72 1.29
CA HIS A 34 -7.64 8.90 1.74
C HIS A 34 -8.40 7.58 1.71
N GLU A 35 -8.35 6.88 0.57
CA GLU A 35 -9.08 5.63 0.43
C GLU A 35 -8.52 4.57 1.37
N GLY A 36 -7.20 4.52 1.47
CA GLY A 36 -6.56 3.53 2.33
C GLY A 36 -6.87 3.76 3.80
N PHE A 37 -6.84 5.01 4.23
CA PHE A 37 -7.14 5.32 5.62
C PHE A 37 -8.58 4.94 5.96
N GLU A 38 -9.52 5.25 5.06
CA GLU A 38 -10.92 4.89 5.31
C GLU A 38 -11.08 3.38 5.41
N ALA A 39 -10.38 2.62 4.58
CA ALA A 39 -10.46 1.17 4.62
C ALA A 39 -9.88 0.63 5.93
N ILE A 40 -8.77 1.20 6.38
CA ILE A 40 -8.14 0.78 7.64
C ILE A 40 -9.09 1.03 8.81
N CYS A 41 -9.80 2.15 8.78
CA CYS A 41 -10.75 2.47 9.85
C CYS A 41 -11.99 1.58 9.81
N ALA A 42 -12.31 1.00 8.66
CA ALA A 42 -13.56 0.28 8.47
C ALA A 42 -13.47 -1.21 8.74
N GLY A 43 -12.26 -1.78 8.81
CA GLY A 43 -12.14 -3.22 8.89
C GLY A 43 -11.09 -3.68 9.88
N SER A 44 -10.98 -5.00 10.02
CA SER A 44 -9.95 -5.61 10.85
C SER A 44 -8.76 -6.07 10.02
N SER A 45 -8.90 -6.10 8.69
CA SER A 45 -7.79 -6.39 7.80
C SER A 45 -7.97 -5.60 6.51
N VAL A 46 -6.87 -5.26 5.87
CA VAL A 46 -6.89 -4.55 4.60
C VAL A 46 -5.85 -5.18 3.68
N GLU A 47 -6.25 -5.43 2.46
CA GLU A 47 -5.36 -5.98 1.45
C GLU A 47 -5.28 -5.03 0.28
N PHE A 48 -4.06 -4.64 -0.07
CA PHE A 48 -3.81 -3.76 -1.21
C PHE A 48 -3.34 -4.60 -2.37
N ARG A 49 -4.07 -4.54 -3.48
CA ARG A 49 -3.75 -5.29 -4.69
C ARG A 49 -3.19 -4.31 -5.70
N LEU A 50 -1.91 -4.44 -5.98
CA LEU A 50 -1.17 -3.45 -6.75
C LEU A 50 -0.77 -3.96 -8.13
N GLY A 51 -1.35 -5.09 -8.55
CA GLY A 51 -0.98 -5.69 -9.82
C GLY A 51 -1.25 -4.80 -11.04
N GLY A 52 -2.16 -3.84 -10.90
CA GLY A 52 -2.47 -2.93 -11.99
C GLY A 52 -1.71 -1.61 -11.95
N VAL A 53 -0.80 -1.44 -10.99
CA VAL A 53 0.01 -0.22 -10.92
C VAL A 53 1.06 -0.27 -12.01
N THR A 54 1.06 0.74 -12.88
CA THR A 54 1.96 0.78 -14.02
C THR A 54 3.21 1.60 -13.76
N SER A 55 3.17 2.49 -12.77
CA SER A 55 4.30 3.35 -12.45
C SER A 55 4.17 3.79 -11.00
N ILE A 56 5.29 3.85 -10.31
CA ILE A 56 5.29 4.27 -8.90
C ILE A 56 6.61 5.02 -8.65
N ASP A 57 6.52 6.12 -7.91
CA ASP A 57 7.71 6.84 -7.49
C ASP A 57 7.89 6.68 -5.98
N LEU A 58 8.96 7.28 -5.46
CA LEU A 58 9.28 7.12 -4.05
C LEU A 58 8.17 7.71 -3.17
N THR A 59 7.58 8.83 -3.55
CA THR A 59 6.51 9.43 -2.75
C THR A 59 5.31 8.51 -2.68
N GLY A 60 4.96 7.87 -3.81
CA GLY A 60 3.88 6.88 -3.80
C GLY A 60 4.20 5.68 -2.92
N ALA A 61 5.44 5.20 -3.01
CA ALA A 61 5.87 4.08 -2.19
C ALA A 61 5.81 4.43 -0.70
N LEU A 62 6.24 5.63 -0.34
CA LEU A 62 6.20 6.06 1.05
C LEU A 62 4.77 6.22 1.55
N GLY A 63 3.83 6.56 0.67
CA GLY A 63 2.43 6.59 1.03
C GLY A 63 1.92 5.24 1.47
N LEU A 64 2.35 4.18 0.80
CA LEU A 64 1.97 2.83 1.21
C LEU A 64 2.57 2.48 2.58
N VAL A 65 3.82 2.88 2.81
CA VAL A 65 4.45 2.65 4.12
C VAL A 65 3.67 3.36 5.22
N ALA A 66 3.25 4.59 4.97
CA ALA A 66 2.47 5.33 5.96
C ALA A 66 1.16 4.62 6.28
N LEU A 67 0.51 4.06 5.27
CA LEU A 67 -0.73 3.31 5.50
C LEU A 67 -0.47 2.03 6.27
N ALA A 68 0.64 1.35 5.98
CA ALA A 68 0.98 0.13 6.72
C ALA A 68 1.22 0.45 8.20
N ARG A 69 1.87 1.57 8.49
CA ARG A 69 2.10 1.98 9.87
C ARG A 69 0.80 2.36 10.56
N GLU A 70 -0.08 3.04 9.85
CA GLU A 70 -1.37 3.38 10.41
C GLU A 70 -2.17 2.13 10.76
N ALA A 71 -2.14 1.13 9.88
CA ALA A 71 -2.81 -0.13 10.15
C ALA A 71 -2.23 -0.81 11.38
N SER A 72 -0.91 -0.83 11.49
CA SER A 72 -0.25 -1.43 12.64
C SER A 72 -0.64 -0.73 13.93
N ASP A 73 -0.71 0.60 13.91
CA ASP A 73 -1.08 1.37 15.09
C ASP A 73 -2.51 1.09 15.54
N ARG A 74 -3.35 0.63 14.63
CA ARG A 74 -4.75 0.34 14.91
C ARG A 74 -5.03 -1.15 15.01
N ASP A 75 -3.99 -1.97 15.01
CA ASP A 75 -4.12 -3.44 15.08
C ASP A 75 -4.93 -3.99 13.91
N VAL A 76 -4.79 -3.38 12.74
CA VAL A 76 -5.41 -3.85 11.51
C VAL A 76 -4.34 -4.58 10.70
N LEU A 77 -4.65 -5.78 10.24
CA LEU A 77 -3.73 -6.54 9.42
C LEU A 77 -3.58 -5.88 8.05
N PHE A 78 -2.35 -5.69 7.62
CA PHE A 78 -2.04 -5.06 6.34
C PHE A 78 -1.38 -6.09 5.44
N ARG A 79 -1.90 -6.25 4.23
CA ARG A 79 -1.36 -7.21 3.29
C ARG A 79 -1.19 -6.55 1.93
N LEU A 80 -0.16 -6.98 1.22
CA LEU A 80 0.08 -6.59 -0.17
C LEU A 80 -0.06 -7.80 -1.06
N ASP A 81 -0.64 -7.58 -2.23
CA ASP A 81 -0.75 -8.63 -3.23
C ASP A 81 -0.47 -8.04 -4.60
N GLY A 82 0.42 -8.67 -5.35
CA GLY A 82 0.67 -8.32 -6.74
C GLY A 82 1.23 -6.92 -6.91
N TYR A 83 2.41 -6.63 -6.40
CA TYR A 83 3.00 -5.31 -6.49
C TYR A 83 4.07 -5.28 -7.59
N PRO A 84 4.32 -4.08 -8.16
CA PRO A 84 5.40 -3.96 -9.15
C PRO A 84 6.76 -4.07 -8.46
N VAL A 85 7.73 -4.64 -9.20
CA VAL A 85 9.06 -4.84 -8.62
C VAL A 85 9.69 -3.50 -8.23
N GLN A 86 9.30 -2.42 -8.90
CA GLN A 86 9.85 -1.10 -8.60
C GLN A 86 9.52 -0.67 -7.18
N LEU A 87 8.35 -1.06 -6.66
CA LEU A 87 8.01 -0.76 -5.27
C LEU A 87 9.02 -1.38 -4.32
N GLN A 88 9.34 -2.64 -4.55
CA GLN A 88 10.31 -3.33 -3.70
C GLN A 88 11.67 -2.67 -3.79
N VAL A 89 12.12 -2.36 -5.01
CA VAL A 89 13.44 -1.74 -5.20
C VAL A 89 13.50 -0.41 -4.47
N LEU A 90 12.48 0.44 -4.64
CA LEU A 90 12.49 1.75 -4.01
C LEU A 90 12.55 1.66 -2.50
N LEU A 91 11.78 0.75 -1.93
CA LEU A 91 11.71 0.66 -0.47
C LEU A 91 12.90 -0.08 0.12
N GLU A 92 13.47 -1.05 -0.61
CA GLU A 92 14.69 -1.68 -0.13
C GLU A 92 15.84 -0.69 -0.08
N GLU A 93 15.91 0.22 -1.04
CA GLU A 93 16.94 1.24 -1.03
C GLU A 93 16.82 2.16 0.18
N GLN A 94 15.61 2.33 0.68
CA GLN A 94 15.36 3.16 1.86
C GLN A 94 15.38 2.37 3.16
N GLY A 95 15.56 1.05 3.09
CA GLY A 95 15.50 0.21 4.28
C GLY A 95 14.10 0.06 4.85
N LEU A 96 13.06 0.23 4.03
CA LEU A 96 11.69 0.29 4.50
C LEU A 96 10.84 -0.87 4.02
N TRP A 97 11.40 -1.78 3.23
CA TRP A 97 10.59 -2.85 2.64
C TRP A 97 9.90 -3.70 3.70
N SER A 98 10.61 -4.00 4.80
CA SER A 98 10.03 -4.85 5.84
C SER A 98 8.87 -4.18 6.56
N LEU A 99 8.82 -2.85 6.58
CA LEU A 99 7.68 -2.16 7.19
C LEU A 99 6.41 -2.40 6.40
N LEU A 100 6.55 -2.58 5.09
CA LEU A 100 5.39 -2.76 4.24
C LEU A 100 4.94 -4.21 4.23
N THR A 101 5.87 -5.15 4.26
CA THR A 101 5.53 -6.56 4.15
C THR A 101 5.32 -7.23 5.50
N GLY A 102 5.77 -6.61 6.57
CA GLY A 102 5.72 -7.20 7.90
C GLY A 102 6.78 -8.25 8.13
N GLU A 103 7.70 -8.45 7.19
CA GLU A 103 8.77 -9.41 7.36
C GLU A 103 9.90 -8.77 8.13
N GLU A 104 10.36 -9.46 9.17
CA GLU A 104 11.47 -8.95 9.91
C GLU A 104 12.74 -9.43 9.30
N GLU A 105 13.72 -8.56 9.35
CA GLU A 105 15.00 -9.01 8.96
C GLU A 105 15.50 -9.87 10.02
N GLN A 106 15.78 -10.95 9.79
CA GLN A 106 16.09 -11.72 10.84
C GLN A 106 17.37 -11.89 11.00
N GLY A 107 17.36 -11.44 10.86
CA GLY A 107 18.24 -11.50 10.94
C GLY A 107 18.60 -12.06 11.80
N ASN A 108 18.17 -12.09 11.82
CA ASN A 108 18.39 -12.21 12.19
C ASN A 108 18.79 -12.16 12.66
N GLY A 109 18.86 -12.15 12.64
CA GLY A 109 19.14 -12.03 13.09
C GLY A 109 19.13 -11.81 13.11
#